data_e82c10e217e21d26d19397f1f27924c5
#
_entry.id   e82c10e217e21d26d19397f1f27924c5
#
_cell.length_a   1.000
_cell.length_b   1.000
_cell.length_c   1.000
_cell.angle_alpha   90.00
_cell.angle_beta   90.00
_cell.angle_gamma   90.00
#
_symmetry.space_group_name_H-M   'P 1'
#
loop_
_entity.id
_entity.type
_entity.pdbx_description
1 polymer ?
#
loop_
_entity_poly.entity_id
_entity_poly.type
_entity_poly.pdbx_seq_one_letter_code
_entity_poly.pdbx_strand_id
1 'polypeptide(L)'
;MSIKDRLMTYAEVLEHEPMKKHTTFKIGGCVDYYIYPKNCTALMCVLEILAQENIPYYVLGRGSNVLCSDTDFHGAIINLDRTLNDFYFEPDGVLVAQAGCSIINMAVEAMKRSLTGLEWASGIPGSIGGGLYMNAGAYKDNLANHLIDVCVLKDNTICWMKKDELDYAYRHSIFQSHKDWTILVGRFQLEKGNQNDIRDLMDSRRERRMSAQPLDKPCAGSVFRNPEEIPAWKLIEELGL
;
A
#
# COMPACT_ATOMS: atom_id res chain seq x y z
N MET A 1 2.21 34.17 4.48
CA MET A 1 2.59 33.07 3.59
C MET A 1 1.41 32.14 3.50
N SER A 2 0.93 31.78 2.32
CA SER A 2 -0.21 30.87 2.19
C SER A 2 0.13 29.48 2.69
N ILE A 3 -0.87 28.64 2.96
CA ILE A 3 -0.68 27.23 3.34
C ILE A 3 0.11 26.50 2.24
N LYS A 4 -0.25 26.73 0.98
CA LYS A 4 0.45 26.19 -0.18
C LYS A 4 1.94 26.54 -0.15
N ASP A 5 2.29 27.82 0.06
CA ASP A 5 3.70 28.24 0.06
C ASP A 5 4.50 27.54 1.17
N ARG A 6 3.88 27.33 2.33
CA ARG A 6 4.49 26.59 3.44
C ARG A 6 4.72 25.13 3.07
N LEU A 7 3.72 24.48 2.49
CA LEU A 7 3.82 23.07 2.04
C LEU A 7 4.86 22.89 0.93
N MET A 8 4.92 23.80 -0.05
CA MET A 8 5.87 23.76 -1.18
C MET A 8 7.34 23.85 -0.73
N THR A 9 7.62 24.34 0.48
CA THR A 9 8.97 24.29 1.06
C THR A 9 9.45 22.84 1.23
N TYR A 10 8.54 21.93 1.58
CA TYR A 10 8.82 20.55 1.95
C TYR A 10 8.36 19.52 0.94
N ALA A 11 7.48 19.88 0.00
CA ALA A 11 6.82 18.94 -0.90
C ALA A 11 6.58 19.53 -2.30
N GLU A 12 6.35 18.66 -3.29
CA GLU A 12 5.58 19.00 -4.49
C GLU A 12 4.09 19.00 -4.09
N VAL A 13 3.37 20.04 -4.45
CA VAL A 13 1.95 20.22 -4.09
C VAL A 13 1.14 20.51 -5.34
N LEU A 14 0.15 19.64 -5.60
CA LEU A 14 -0.85 19.86 -6.64
C LEU A 14 -2.14 20.33 -5.95
N GLU A 15 -2.73 21.42 -6.45
CA GLU A 15 -4.00 21.95 -5.94
C GLU A 15 -5.17 21.47 -6.79
N HIS A 16 -6.30 21.26 -6.16
CA HIS A 16 -7.54 20.84 -6.80
C HIS A 16 -7.33 19.65 -7.74
N GLU A 17 -6.57 18.66 -7.24
CA GLU A 17 -6.12 17.52 -8.04
C GLU A 17 -7.18 16.42 -8.07
N PRO A 18 -7.62 15.99 -9.27
CA PRO A 18 -8.66 14.98 -9.40
C PRO A 18 -8.17 13.58 -9.03
N MET A 19 -8.81 12.95 -8.06
CA MET A 19 -8.47 11.62 -7.53
C MET A 19 -8.57 10.51 -8.56
N LYS A 20 -9.38 10.67 -9.61
CA LYS A 20 -9.44 9.72 -10.74
C LYS A 20 -8.11 9.47 -11.44
N LYS A 21 -7.12 10.37 -11.31
CA LYS A 21 -5.76 10.18 -11.82
C LYS A 21 -4.88 9.31 -10.91
N HIS A 22 -5.28 9.15 -9.65
CA HIS A 22 -4.50 8.51 -8.58
C HIS A 22 -5.13 7.23 -8.04
N THR A 23 -6.21 6.76 -8.65
CA THR A 23 -6.88 5.50 -8.31
C THR A 23 -6.90 4.56 -9.51
N THR A 24 -6.75 3.27 -9.26
CA THR A 24 -6.89 2.25 -10.32
C THR A 24 -8.33 2.10 -10.79
N PHE A 25 -9.31 2.53 -9.98
CA PHE A 25 -10.72 2.58 -10.34
C PHE A 25 -11.05 3.74 -11.27
N LYS A 26 -10.16 4.75 -11.37
CA LYS A 26 -10.26 5.93 -12.24
C LYS A 26 -11.52 6.77 -12.03
N ILE A 27 -12.01 6.84 -10.80
CA ILE A 27 -13.10 7.69 -10.34
C ILE A 27 -12.65 8.52 -9.12
N GLY A 28 -13.40 9.56 -8.79
CA GLY A 28 -13.20 10.45 -7.65
C GLY A 28 -13.11 11.92 -8.03
N GLY A 29 -13.70 12.77 -7.19
CA GLY A 29 -13.64 14.22 -7.24
C GLY A 29 -12.23 14.75 -6.98
N CYS A 30 -12.11 16.05 -6.75
CA CYS A 30 -10.85 16.71 -6.48
C CYS A 30 -10.51 16.73 -4.98
N VAL A 31 -9.22 16.85 -4.67
CA VAL A 31 -8.73 17.16 -3.33
C VAL A 31 -8.10 18.55 -3.33
N ASP A 32 -8.20 19.27 -2.21
CA ASP A 32 -7.61 20.61 -2.12
C ASP A 32 -6.09 20.56 -2.34
N TYR A 33 -5.42 19.59 -1.71
CA TYR A 33 -3.98 19.41 -1.81
C TYR A 33 -3.62 17.94 -2.05
N TYR A 34 -2.87 17.65 -3.12
CA TYR A 34 -2.21 16.37 -3.33
C TYR A 34 -0.70 16.57 -3.17
N ILE A 35 -0.07 15.89 -2.19
CA ILE A 35 1.22 16.25 -1.65
C ILE A 35 2.21 15.09 -1.81
N TYR A 36 3.37 15.37 -2.40
CA TYR A 36 4.52 14.48 -2.46
C TYR A 36 5.66 15.05 -1.59
N PRO A 37 5.83 14.62 -0.34
CA PRO A 37 6.92 15.09 0.52
C PRO A 37 8.28 14.74 -0.08
N LYS A 38 9.29 15.61 0.09
CA LYS A 38 10.63 15.40 -0.49
C LYS A 38 11.43 14.26 0.18
N ASN A 39 11.19 13.99 1.45
CA ASN A 39 11.82 12.95 2.27
C ASN A 39 11.04 12.76 3.58
N CYS A 40 11.51 11.87 4.46
CA CYS A 40 10.86 11.58 5.74
C CYS A 40 10.76 12.82 6.67
N THR A 41 11.81 13.64 6.75
CA THR A 41 11.78 14.89 7.53
C THR A 41 10.76 15.87 6.96
N ALA A 42 10.71 16.00 5.64
CA ALA A 42 9.73 16.83 4.96
C ALA A 42 8.30 16.33 5.19
N LEU A 43 8.07 15.02 5.24
CA LEU A 43 6.78 14.44 5.63
C LEU A 43 6.35 14.89 7.02
N MET A 44 7.23 14.85 8.02
CA MET A 44 6.94 15.35 9.38
C MET A 44 6.55 16.83 9.37
N CYS A 45 7.28 17.67 8.64
CA CYS A 45 6.94 19.10 8.50
C CYS A 45 5.59 19.31 7.80
N VAL A 46 5.28 18.53 6.77
CA VAL A 46 3.97 18.56 6.09
C VAL A 46 2.85 18.21 7.05
N LEU A 47 2.99 17.13 7.82
CA LEU A 47 1.99 16.70 8.80
C LEU A 47 1.77 17.76 9.90
N GLU A 48 2.86 18.40 10.36
CA GLU A 48 2.78 19.49 11.34
C GLU A 48 2.02 20.69 10.78
N ILE A 49 2.29 21.10 9.52
CA ILE A 49 1.56 22.20 8.87
C ILE A 49 0.06 21.86 8.77
N LEU A 50 -0.28 20.65 8.30
CA LEU A 50 -1.67 20.22 8.17
C LEU A 50 -2.39 20.21 9.53
N ALA A 51 -1.71 19.76 10.59
CA ALA A 51 -2.24 19.76 11.95
C ALA A 51 -2.49 21.20 12.48
N GLN A 52 -1.53 22.13 12.29
CA GLN A 52 -1.65 23.54 12.68
C GLN A 52 -2.83 24.25 12.00
N GLU A 53 -3.10 23.90 10.75
CA GLU A 53 -4.17 24.47 9.94
C GLU A 53 -5.50 23.69 10.05
N ASN A 54 -5.55 22.63 10.86
CA ASN A 54 -6.69 21.72 11.00
C ASN A 54 -7.18 21.14 9.66
N ILE A 55 -6.26 20.83 8.74
CA ILE A 55 -6.57 20.24 7.45
C ILE A 55 -6.61 18.70 7.60
N PRO A 56 -7.76 18.08 7.33
CA PRO A 56 -7.85 16.62 7.35
C PRO A 56 -7.01 16.02 6.22
N TYR A 57 -6.40 14.85 6.48
CA TYR A 57 -5.57 14.20 5.47
C TYR A 57 -5.71 12.69 5.47
N TYR A 58 -5.32 12.08 4.35
CA TYR A 58 -5.08 10.65 4.23
C TYR A 58 -3.72 10.40 3.58
N VAL A 59 -3.04 9.33 4.02
CA VAL A 59 -1.87 8.80 3.31
C VAL A 59 -2.35 7.76 2.30
N LEU A 60 -2.06 7.99 1.03
CA LEU A 60 -2.48 7.14 -0.08
C LEU A 60 -1.26 6.43 -0.68
N GLY A 61 -1.34 5.13 -0.85
CA GLY A 61 -0.42 4.39 -1.69
C GLY A 61 -0.80 4.52 -3.18
N ARG A 62 -0.82 3.41 -3.91
CA ARG A 62 -1.12 3.39 -5.36
C ARG A 62 -2.60 3.48 -5.72
N GLY A 63 -3.49 3.75 -4.77
CA GLY A 63 -4.91 3.91 -5.03
C GLY A 63 -5.63 2.66 -5.57
N SER A 64 -5.07 1.47 -5.34
CA SER A 64 -5.58 0.21 -5.90
C SER A 64 -6.63 -0.50 -5.05
N ASN A 65 -6.92 0.04 -3.87
CA ASN A 65 -7.93 -0.49 -2.93
C ASN A 65 -8.77 0.66 -2.34
N VAL A 66 -9.09 1.65 -3.18
CA VAL A 66 -9.80 2.87 -2.76
C VAL A 66 -10.95 3.16 -3.70
N LEU A 67 -12.10 3.46 -3.10
CA LEU A 67 -13.25 4.05 -3.75
C LEU A 67 -13.34 5.50 -3.29
N CYS A 68 -13.07 6.43 -4.19
CA CYS A 68 -13.20 7.87 -3.92
C CYS A 68 -14.59 8.35 -4.33
N SER A 69 -15.20 9.20 -3.48
CA SER A 69 -16.42 9.91 -3.84
C SER A 69 -16.18 10.85 -5.03
N ASP A 70 -17.21 11.11 -5.83
CA ASP A 70 -17.18 12.14 -6.87
C ASP A 70 -17.30 13.56 -6.29
N THR A 71 -17.70 13.70 -5.02
CA THR A 71 -17.65 14.97 -4.27
C THR A 71 -16.20 15.30 -3.93
N ASP A 72 -15.86 16.59 -3.98
CA ASP A 72 -14.53 17.05 -3.63
C ASP A 72 -14.22 16.79 -2.15
N PHE A 73 -12.98 16.44 -1.86
CA PHE A 73 -12.47 16.28 -0.51
C PHE A 73 -11.71 17.54 -0.10
N HIS A 74 -12.28 18.27 0.87
CA HIS A 74 -11.63 19.46 1.45
C HIS A 74 -10.57 19.05 2.47
N GLY A 75 -9.37 18.77 1.96
CA GLY A 75 -8.27 18.26 2.74
C GLY A 75 -7.05 17.93 1.88
N ALA A 76 -6.16 17.09 2.41
CA ALA A 76 -4.92 16.70 1.76
C ALA A 76 -4.81 15.20 1.55
N ILE A 77 -4.25 14.80 0.42
CA ILE A 77 -3.73 13.44 0.18
C ILE A 77 -2.21 13.50 0.17
N ILE A 78 -1.58 12.67 0.97
CA ILE A 78 -0.12 12.52 1.03
C ILE A 78 0.25 11.22 0.31
N ASN A 79 1.07 11.30 -0.71
CA ASN A 79 1.55 10.14 -1.46
C ASN A 79 3.06 9.97 -1.26
N LEU A 80 3.48 8.73 -0.94
CA LEU A 80 4.87 8.41 -0.59
C LEU A 80 5.61 7.64 -1.69
N ASP A 81 4.96 7.28 -2.80
CA ASP A 81 5.53 6.39 -3.81
C ASP A 81 6.67 7.00 -4.63
N ARG A 82 6.81 8.34 -4.65
CA ARG A 82 7.93 9.04 -5.28
C ARG A 82 9.12 9.25 -4.35
N THR A 83 8.93 9.13 -3.03
CA THR A 83 9.89 9.59 -2.03
C THR A 83 10.38 8.48 -1.12
N LEU A 84 9.48 7.70 -0.55
CA LEU A 84 9.82 6.54 0.26
C LEU A 84 9.74 5.27 -0.61
N ASN A 85 10.63 5.16 -1.58
CA ASN A 85 10.60 4.13 -2.63
C ASN A 85 11.92 3.36 -2.77
N ASP A 86 12.78 3.43 -1.75
CA ASP A 86 14.02 2.67 -1.68
C ASP A 86 13.82 1.34 -0.97
N PHE A 87 14.62 0.35 -1.37
CA PHE A 87 14.66 -0.97 -0.74
C PHE A 87 16.04 -1.59 -0.83
N TYR A 88 16.32 -2.53 0.06
CA TYR A 88 17.52 -3.37 -0.02
C TYR A 88 17.27 -4.76 0.58
N PHE A 89 18.17 -5.68 0.29
CA PHE A 89 18.18 -7.02 0.87
C PHE A 89 19.42 -7.22 1.72
N GLU A 90 19.23 -7.72 2.93
CA GLU A 90 20.30 -8.17 3.81
C GLU A 90 20.76 -9.58 3.42
N PRO A 91 21.99 -10.01 3.81
CA PRO A 91 22.55 -11.29 3.38
C PRO A 91 21.74 -12.53 3.80
N ASP A 92 21.00 -12.45 4.89
CA ASP A 92 20.17 -13.51 5.47
C ASP A 92 18.74 -13.58 4.91
N GLY A 93 18.48 -12.84 3.83
CA GLY A 93 17.19 -12.85 3.13
C GLY A 93 16.16 -11.87 3.70
N VAL A 94 16.57 -10.95 4.57
CA VAL A 94 15.68 -9.87 5.01
C VAL A 94 15.52 -8.84 3.91
N LEU A 95 14.29 -8.61 3.48
CA LEU A 95 13.91 -7.47 2.64
C LEU A 95 13.54 -6.29 3.53
N VAL A 96 14.20 -5.16 3.34
CA VAL A 96 13.85 -3.86 3.91
C VAL A 96 13.28 -2.99 2.80
N ALA A 97 12.02 -2.58 2.91
CA ALA A 97 11.34 -1.83 1.86
C ALA A 97 10.55 -0.65 2.43
N GLN A 98 10.73 0.52 1.85
CA GLN A 98 10.00 1.72 2.20
C GLN A 98 8.53 1.64 1.73
N ALA A 99 7.66 2.42 2.37
CA ALA A 99 6.21 2.35 2.21
C ALA A 99 5.70 2.58 0.78
N GLY A 100 6.39 3.38 -0.02
CA GLY A 100 6.04 3.67 -1.41
C GLY A 100 6.48 2.58 -2.40
N CYS A 101 7.34 1.64 -2.02
CA CYS A 101 7.78 0.55 -2.89
C CYS A 101 6.60 -0.25 -3.43
N SER A 102 6.68 -0.63 -4.70
CA SER A 102 5.69 -1.50 -5.33
C SER A 102 5.78 -2.93 -4.79
N ILE A 103 4.67 -3.48 -4.32
CA ILE A 103 4.60 -4.89 -3.89
C ILE A 103 5.02 -5.83 -5.04
N ILE A 104 4.55 -5.57 -6.26
CA ILE A 104 4.93 -6.36 -7.45
C ILE A 104 6.45 -6.32 -7.68
N ASN A 105 7.04 -5.12 -7.60
CA ASN A 105 8.49 -4.99 -7.80
C ASN A 105 9.27 -5.74 -6.71
N MET A 106 8.81 -5.70 -5.46
CA MET A 106 9.46 -6.45 -4.37
C MET A 106 9.40 -7.96 -4.60
N ALA A 107 8.27 -8.49 -5.08
CA ALA A 107 8.16 -9.90 -5.46
C ALA A 107 9.13 -10.28 -6.60
N VAL A 108 9.24 -9.44 -7.63
CA VAL A 108 10.17 -9.65 -8.75
C VAL A 108 11.64 -9.59 -8.28
N GLU A 109 11.98 -8.61 -7.44
CA GLU A 109 13.34 -8.45 -6.92
C GLU A 109 13.75 -9.59 -5.96
N ALA A 110 12.79 -10.11 -5.17
CA ALA A 110 12.99 -11.31 -4.35
C ALA A 110 13.26 -12.55 -5.24
N MET A 111 12.44 -12.77 -6.28
CA MET A 111 12.62 -13.87 -7.24
C MET A 111 13.99 -13.83 -7.91
N LYS A 112 14.47 -12.64 -8.36
CA LYS A 112 15.80 -12.48 -8.96
C LYS A 112 16.95 -12.89 -8.04
N ARG A 113 16.71 -12.86 -6.72
CA ARG A 113 17.67 -13.25 -5.66
C ARG A 113 17.44 -14.67 -5.14
N SER A 114 16.57 -15.44 -5.79
CA SER A 114 16.18 -16.78 -5.35
C SER A 114 15.59 -16.78 -3.93
N LEU A 115 14.78 -15.75 -3.60
CA LEU A 115 14.07 -15.63 -2.34
C LEU A 115 12.58 -15.88 -2.56
N THR A 116 12.03 -16.85 -1.82
CA THR A 116 10.61 -17.25 -1.81
C THR A 116 9.85 -16.54 -0.68
N GLY A 117 8.53 -16.44 -0.80
CA GLY A 117 7.62 -15.85 0.19
C GLY A 117 6.76 -14.69 -0.35
N LEU A 118 7.09 -14.14 -1.53
CA LEU A 118 6.32 -13.04 -2.12
C LEU A 118 5.67 -13.39 -3.47
N GLU A 119 5.64 -14.65 -3.90
CA GLU A 119 5.08 -15.07 -5.20
C GLU A 119 3.59 -14.74 -5.30
N TRP A 120 2.87 -14.80 -4.18
CA TRP A 120 1.45 -14.45 -4.09
C TRP A 120 1.18 -12.97 -4.41
N ALA A 121 2.18 -12.13 -4.20
CA ALA A 121 2.09 -10.67 -4.32
C ALA A 121 2.32 -10.14 -5.73
N SER A 122 2.83 -10.99 -6.65
CA SER A 122 3.23 -10.59 -8.02
C SER A 122 2.14 -9.99 -8.89
N GLY A 123 0.88 -10.16 -8.51
CA GLY A 123 -0.27 -9.57 -9.19
C GLY A 123 -0.99 -8.44 -8.44
N ILE A 124 -0.50 -7.98 -7.28
CA ILE A 124 -1.18 -6.98 -6.45
C ILE A 124 -0.62 -5.58 -6.72
N PRO A 125 -1.37 -4.67 -7.37
CA PRO A 125 -0.87 -3.35 -7.78
C PRO A 125 -0.86 -2.35 -6.63
N GLY A 126 -0.32 -2.74 -5.46
CA GLY A 126 -0.24 -1.93 -4.25
C GLY A 126 1.17 -1.42 -3.94
N SER A 127 1.25 -0.57 -2.92
CA SER A 127 2.50 -0.21 -2.25
C SER A 127 2.70 -1.02 -0.98
N ILE A 128 3.95 -1.11 -0.50
CA ILE A 128 4.27 -1.78 0.77
C ILE A 128 3.46 -1.17 1.92
N GLY A 129 3.41 0.16 2.05
CA GLY A 129 2.64 0.82 3.11
C GLY A 129 1.15 0.51 3.04
N GLY A 130 0.53 0.60 1.84
CA GLY A 130 -0.87 0.21 1.66
C GLY A 130 -1.12 -1.28 1.90
N GLY A 131 -0.16 -2.12 1.53
CA GLY A 131 -0.19 -3.56 1.79
C GLY A 131 -0.13 -3.89 3.28
N LEU A 132 0.74 -3.22 4.03
CA LEU A 132 0.85 -3.36 5.49
C LEU A 132 -0.41 -2.85 6.20
N TYR A 133 -0.95 -1.71 5.76
CA TYR A 133 -2.20 -1.15 6.29
C TYR A 133 -3.38 -2.13 6.17
N MET A 134 -3.49 -2.84 5.05
CA MET A 134 -4.60 -3.75 4.75
C MET A 134 -4.29 -5.22 5.04
N ASN A 135 -3.10 -5.57 5.52
CA ASN A 135 -2.60 -6.94 5.50
C ASN A 135 -2.90 -7.60 4.14
N ALA A 136 -2.33 -7.03 3.09
CA ALA A 136 -2.57 -7.51 1.73
C ALA A 136 -2.16 -8.98 1.60
N GLY A 137 -2.98 -9.76 0.91
CA GLY A 137 -2.72 -11.19 0.74
C GLY A 137 -3.58 -11.80 -0.36
N ALA A 138 -3.08 -12.91 -0.89
CA ALA A 138 -3.73 -13.76 -1.88
C ALA A 138 -3.21 -15.20 -1.76
N TYR A 139 -3.94 -16.17 -2.31
CA TYR A 139 -3.52 -17.58 -2.33
C TYR A 139 -3.17 -18.16 -0.94
N LYS A 140 -3.94 -17.78 0.08
CA LYS A 140 -3.78 -18.17 1.49
C LYS A 140 -2.50 -17.65 2.16
N ASP A 141 -1.85 -16.64 1.56
CA ASP A 141 -0.69 -15.96 2.10
C ASP A 141 -0.90 -14.44 2.18
N ASN A 142 -0.10 -13.75 3.00
CA ASN A 142 -0.24 -12.30 3.23
C ASN A 142 1.09 -11.70 3.74
N LEU A 143 1.18 -10.36 3.74
CA LEU A 143 2.39 -9.65 4.19
C LEU A 143 2.77 -9.96 5.63
N ALA A 144 1.80 -10.08 6.54
CA ALA A 144 2.09 -10.35 7.95
C ALA A 144 2.76 -11.72 8.18
N ASN A 145 2.59 -12.71 7.29
CA ASN A 145 3.27 -14.01 7.43
C ASN A 145 4.79 -13.89 7.32
N HIS A 146 5.28 -12.92 6.57
CA HIS A 146 6.70 -12.71 6.31
C HIS A 146 7.25 -11.50 7.08
N LEU A 147 6.41 -10.74 7.77
CA LEU A 147 6.77 -9.51 8.45
C LEU A 147 7.57 -9.76 9.73
N ILE A 148 8.66 -9.03 9.89
CA ILE A 148 9.44 -8.93 11.13
C ILE A 148 8.87 -7.77 11.97
N ASP A 149 8.92 -6.57 11.41
CA ASP A 149 8.48 -5.33 12.07
C ASP A 149 8.19 -4.22 11.05
N VAL A 150 7.63 -3.12 11.54
CA VAL A 150 7.30 -1.92 10.76
C VAL A 150 7.85 -0.69 11.44
N CYS A 151 8.54 0.16 10.67
CA CYS A 151 8.89 1.51 11.08
C CYS A 151 7.69 2.44 10.85
N VAL A 152 7.27 3.13 11.89
CA VAL A 152 6.07 3.95 11.92
C VAL A 152 6.39 5.34 12.43
N LEU A 153 5.83 6.35 11.82
CA LEU A 153 5.73 7.69 12.40
C LEU A 153 4.39 7.78 13.14
N LYS A 154 4.45 7.89 14.46
CA LYS A 154 3.31 8.12 15.35
C LYS A 154 3.66 9.14 16.41
N ASP A 155 2.73 9.98 16.81
CA ASP A 155 2.93 10.99 17.87
C ASP A 155 4.23 11.82 17.65
N ASN A 156 4.49 12.22 16.41
CA ASN A 156 5.70 12.92 15.98
C ASN A 156 7.02 12.16 16.25
N THR A 157 6.95 10.85 16.52
CA THR A 157 8.11 10.00 16.83
C THR A 157 8.20 8.84 15.85
N ILE A 158 9.40 8.56 15.36
CA ILE A 158 9.67 7.39 14.53
C ILE A 158 10.08 6.23 15.43
N CYS A 159 9.36 5.12 15.33
CA CYS A 159 9.66 3.91 16.10
C CYS A 159 9.44 2.64 15.29
N TRP A 160 10.10 1.56 15.70
CA TRP A 160 9.85 0.22 15.18
C TRP A 160 8.83 -0.50 16.05
N MET A 161 7.84 -1.10 15.42
CA MET A 161 6.82 -1.93 16.06
C MET A 161 6.95 -3.36 15.53
N LYS A 162 6.99 -4.33 16.43
CA LYS A 162 7.05 -5.75 16.07
C LYS A 162 5.70 -6.21 15.55
N LYS A 163 5.71 -7.29 14.75
CA LYS A 163 4.51 -7.88 14.15
C LYS A 163 3.39 -8.15 15.17
N ASP A 164 3.73 -8.64 16.36
CA ASP A 164 2.78 -8.97 17.43
C ASP A 164 2.10 -7.75 18.06
N GLU A 165 2.66 -6.55 17.89
CA GLU A 165 2.07 -5.28 18.32
C GLU A 165 1.08 -4.69 17.29
N LEU A 166 0.96 -5.29 16.10
CA LEU A 166 0.30 -4.69 14.93
C LEU A 166 -1.12 -5.23 14.65
N ASP A 167 -1.64 -6.12 15.49
CA ASP A 167 -3.00 -6.69 15.43
C ASP A 167 -3.41 -7.19 14.03
N TYR A 168 -2.51 -7.91 13.37
CA TYR A 168 -2.76 -8.41 12.02
C TYR A 168 -3.76 -9.57 12.00
N ALA A 169 -4.82 -9.39 11.22
CA ALA A 169 -5.79 -10.42 10.88
C ALA A 169 -6.16 -10.33 9.39
N TYR A 170 -7.12 -11.12 8.94
CA TYR A 170 -7.60 -11.07 7.55
C TYR A 170 -8.11 -9.67 7.18
N ARG A 171 -7.39 -8.98 6.29
CA ARG A 171 -7.70 -7.60 5.85
C ARG A 171 -7.79 -6.61 7.02
N HIS A 172 -7.01 -6.83 8.05
CA HIS A 172 -6.97 -6.00 9.25
C HIS A 172 -5.53 -5.73 9.73
N SER A 173 -5.33 -4.55 10.32
CA SER A 173 -4.16 -4.16 11.08
C SER A 173 -4.52 -3.04 12.05
N ILE A 174 -3.68 -2.81 13.06
CA ILE A 174 -3.83 -1.71 14.03
C ILE A 174 -3.91 -0.33 13.36
N PHE A 175 -3.29 -0.16 12.20
CA PHE A 175 -3.27 1.11 11.46
C PHE A 175 -4.65 1.58 11.02
N GLN A 176 -5.63 0.70 10.92
CA GLN A 176 -7.01 1.07 10.58
C GLN A 176 -7.72 1.80 11.74
N SER A 177 -7.27 1.57 12.97
CA SER A 177 -7.73 2.27 14.17
C SER A 177 -6.91 3.52 14.49
N HIS A 178 -5.68 3.63 13.95
CA HIS A 178 -4.75 4.74 14.15
C HIS A 178 -4.40 5.39 12.81
N LYS A 179 -5.39 6.14 12.26
CA LYS A 179 -5.27 6.76 10.93
C LYS A 179 -4.24 7.89 10.85
N ASP A 180 -3.85 8.41 11.99
CA ASP A 180 -2.79 9.41 12.20
C ASP A 180 -1.38 8.81 12.16
N TRP A 181 -1.25 7.48 12.26
CA TRP A 181 0.04 6.81 12.13
C TRP A 181 0.41 6.61 10.67
N THR A 182 1.66 6.90 10.32
CA THR A 182 2.16 6.74 8.95
C THR A 182 3.20 5.63 8.90
N ILE A 183 2.95 4.61 8.08
CA ILE A 183 3.89 3.54 7.80
C ILE A 183 5.03 4.09 6.94
N LEU A 184 6.28 3.87 7.36
CA LEU A 184 7.47 4.35 6.66
C LEU A 184 8.26 3.22 6.00
N VAL A 185 8.50 2.12 6.70
CA VAL A 185 9.31 0.98 6.24
C VAL A 185 8.74 -0.32 6.77
N GLY A 186 8.78 -1.39 5.99
CA GLY A 186 8.55 -2.76 6.45
C GLY A 186 9.82 -3.61 6.31
N ARG A 187 10.10 -4.50 7.29
CA ARG A 187 11.12 -5.55 7.18
C ARG A 187 10.46 -6.91 7.11
N PHE A 188 10.90 -7.71 6.13
CA PHE A 188 10.29 -9.00 5.82
C PHE A 188 11.36 -10.08 5.78
N GLN A 189 11.15 -11.20 6.47
CA GLN A 189 11.99 -12.39 6.36
C GLN A 189 11.52 -13.22 5.17
N LEU A 190 12.41 -13.42 4.20
CA LEU A 190 12.21 -14.30 3.07
C LEU A 190 13.16 -15.49 3.15
N GLU A 191 12.80 -16.60 2.53
CA GLU A 191 13.58 -17.83 2.56
C GLU A 191 14.29 -18.07 1.22
N LYS A 192 15.38 -18.83 1.23
CA LYS A 192 16.04 -19.27 -0.01
C LYS A 192 15.18 -20.31 -0.72
N GLY A 193 15.01 -20.13 -2.03
CA GLY A 193 14.27 -21.03 -2.91
C GLY A 193 14.95 -21.25 -4.25
N ASN A 194 14.33 -22.06 -5.11
CA ASN A 194 14.76 -22.22 -6.50
C ASN A 194 14.17 -21.08 -7.35
N GLN A 195 14.99 -20.33 -8.06
CA GLN A 195 14.54 -19.19 -8.87
C GLN A 195 13.53 -19.57 -9.96
N ASN A 196 13.70 -20.74 -10.59
CA ASN A 196 12.79 -21.18 -11.64
C ASN A 196 11.43 -21.56 -11.05
N ASP A 197 11.39 -22.29 -9.95
CA ASP A 197 10.14 -22.68 -9.26
C ASP A 197 9.37 -21.42 -8.79
N ILE A 198 10.08 -20.43 -8.25
CA ILE A 198 9.50 -19.15 -7.84
C ILE A 198 8.89 -18.42 -9.05
N ARG A 199 9.62 -18.35 -10.16
CA ARG A 199 9.15 -17.71 -11.40
C ARG A 199 7.93 -18.42 -11.96
N ASP A 200 7.98 -19.74 -12.10
CA ASP A 200 6.88 -20.54 -12.65
C ASP A 200 5.61 -20.38 -11.81
N LEU A 201 5.75 -20.30 -10.48
CA LEU A 201 4.63 -20.04 -9.58
C LEU A 201 4.08 -18.62 -9.74
N MET A 202 4.93 -17.59 -9.88
CA MET A 202 4.50 -16.22 -10.14
C MET A 202 3.76 -16.10 -11.47
N ASP A 203 4.28 -16.72 -12.53
CA ASP A 203 3.70 -16.71 -13.87
C ASP A 203 2.33 -17.42 -13.89
N SER A 204 2.22 -18.60 -13.31
CA SER A 204 0.97 -19.34 -13.15
C SER A 204 -0.10 -18.52 -12.40
N ARG A 205 0.26 -17.84 -11.29
CA ARG A 205 -0.65 -16.97 -10.54
C ARG A 205 -1.08 -15.76 -11.35
N ARG A 206 -0.17 -15.17 -12.12
CA ARG A 206 -0.44 -14.06 -13.02
C ARG A 206 -1.41 -14.45 -14.14
N GLU A 207 -1.17 -15.56 -14.81
CA GLU A 207 -2.03 -16.10 -15.87
C GLU A 207 -3.44 -16.35 -15.33
N ARG A 208 -3.55 -17.04 -14.18
CA ARG A 208 -4.84 -17.28 -13.53
C ARG A 208 -5.57 -15.99 -13.21
N ARG A 209 -4.85 -14.94 -12.77
CA ARG A 209 -5.46 -13.65 -12.50
C ARG A 209 -5.94 -12.95 -13.77
N MET A 210 -5.14 -13.01 -14.84
CA MET A 210 -5.49 -12.43 -16.14
C MET A 210 -6.70 -13.11 -16.77
N SER A 211 -6.86 -14.42 -16.59
CA SER A 211 -8.02 -15.16 -17.11
C SER A 211 -9.28 -14.95 -16.29
N ALA A 212 -9.17 -14.64 -14.99
CA ALA A 212 -10.30 -14.53 -14.07
C ALA A 212 -10.75 -13.09 -13.79
N GLN A 213 -9.95 -12.08 -14.15
CA GLN A 213 -10.24 -10.67 -13.84
C GLN A 213 -10.06 -9.78 -15.06
N PRO A 214 -10.99 -8.83 -15.32
CA PRO A 214 -10.89 -7.88 -16.42
C PRO A 214 -9.85 -6.79 -16.10
N LEU A 215 -8.56 -7.13 -16.13
CA LEU A 215 -7.46 -6.23 -15.78
C LEU A 215 -7.28 -5.05 -16.75
N ASP A 216 -7.96 -5.11 -17.91
CA ASP A 216 -8.06 -4.04 -18.91
C ASP A 216 -9.07 -2.95 -18.50
N LYS A 217 -9.89 -3.21 -17.49
CA LYS A 217 -10.88 -2.26 -16.97
C LYS A 217 -10.43 -1.59 -15.67
N PRO A 218 -10.88 -0.35 -15.39
CA PRO A 218 -10.70 0.26 -14.10
C PRO A 218 -11.26 -0.62 -12.98
N CYS A 219 -10.43 -0.90 -11.95
CA CYS A 219 -10.80 -1.82 -10.88
C CYS A 219 -10.10 -1.42 -9.57
N ALA A 220 -10.81 -1.58 -8.45
CA ALA A 220 -10.26 -1.39 -7.09
C ALA A 220 -10.08 -2.73 -6.35
N GLY A 221 -10.06 -3.86 -7.05
CA GLY A 221 -9.98 -5.20 -6.47
C GLY A 221 -11.34 -5.77 -6.07
N SER A 222 -11.33 -6.79 -5.22
CA SER A 222 -12.57 -7.44 -4.75
C SER A 222 -13.33 -6.51 -3.81
N VAL A 223 -14.61 -6.28 -4.11
CA VAL A 223 -15.49 -5.39 -3.33
C VAL A 223 -15.92 -6.04 -2.01
N PHE A 224 -16.21 -7.35 -2.03
CA PHE A 224 -16.67 -8.07 -0.87
C PHE A 224 -15.54 -8.84 -0.18
N ARG A 225 -15.58 -8.87 1.14
CA ARG A 225 -14.76 -9.80 1.93
C ARG A 225 -15.22 -11.22 1.68
N ASN A 226 -14.28 -12.14 1.54
CA ASN A 226 -14.62 -13.56 1.47
C ASN A 226 -15.05 -14.07 2.84
N PRO A 227 -16.21 -14.74 2.96
CA PRO A 227 -16.53 -15.59 4.10
C PRO A 227 -15.51 -16.73 4.24
N GLU A 228 -15.42 -17.34 5.41
CA GLU A 228 -14.45 -18.41 5.69
C GLU A 228 -14.65 -19.64 4.81
N GLU A 229 -15.92 -20.03 4.60
CA GLU A 229 -16.27 -21.29 3.96
C GLU A 229 -16.34 -21.19 2.42
N ILE A 230 -16.94 -20.11 1.89
CA ILE A 230 -17.24 -19.97 0.45
C ILE A 230 -16.79 -18.59 -0.02
N PRO A 231 -15.99 -18.47 -1.11
CA PRO A 231 -15.61 -17.18 -1.65
C PRO A 231 -16.83 -16.36 -2.10
N ALA A 232 -16.82 -15.05 -1.84
CA ALA A 232 -17.92 -14.15 -2.14
C ALA A 232 -18.35 -14.20 -3.62
N TRP A 233 -17.40 -14.31 -4.57
CA TRP A 233 -17.68 -14.41 -5.99
C TRP A 233 -18.57 -15.63 -6.32
N LYS A 234 -18.35 -16.76 -5.62
CA LYS A 234 -19.14 -17.98 -5.85
C LYS A 234 -20.58 -17.83 -5.35
N LEU A 235 -20.76 -17.16 -4.20
CA LEU A 235 -22.11 -16.85 -3.70
C LEU A 235 -22.87 -15.92 -4.66
N ILE A 236 -22.17 -14.95 -5.26
CA ILE A 236 -22.76 -14.05 -6.27
C ILE A 236 -23.15 -14.82 -7.52
N GLU A 237 -22.29 -15.70 -8.03
CA GLU A 237 -22.54 -16.55 -9.20
C GLU A 237 -23.74 -17.49 -8.97
N GLU A 238 -23.87 -18.10 -7.78
CA GLU A 238 -24.99 -18.96 -7.41
C GLU A 238 -26.35 -18.21 -7.41
N LEU A 239 -26.31 -16.88 -7.24
CA LEU A 239 -27.51 -16.02 -7.33
C LEU A 239 -27.82 -15.58 -8.76
N GLY A 240 -26.99 -15.94 -9.73
CA GLY A 240 -27.16 -15.56 -11.14
C GLY A 240 -26.82 -14.08 -11.44
N LEU A 241 -26.01 -13.46 -10.61
CA LEU A 241 -25.56 -12.05 -10.70
C LEU A 241 -24.16 -11.94 -11.33
#